data_70e0721cc8d97c84d2dc961ec1759a5d
#
_entry.id   70e0721cc8d97c84d2dc961ec1759a5d
#
_cell.length_a   1.000
_cell.length_b   1.000
_cell.length_c   1.000
_cell.angle_alpha   90.00
_cell.angle_beta   90.00
_cell.angle_gamma   90.00
#
_symmetry.space_group_name_H-M   'P 1'
#
loop_
_entity.id
_entity.type
_entity.pdbx_description
1 polymer ?
#
loop_
_entity_poly.entity_id
_entity_poly.type
_entity_poly.pdbx_seq_one_letter_code
_entity_poly.pdbx_strand_id
1 'polypeptide(L)'
;MFWFILYNGVLLPGLICIVFLTAIFSPKMREGLKGRFQTYRRLKLFFEKKHTRHDVYWFHAASLGEFYQIKPIIEGMKKIKKENVMFISFSSPSGMNYAFSDAIDLKFYLPFDFPWTIQKMLNLVKPKKVIFATYDIWPNFVWFCKTKNIHLNVMSAKIGHHAIKYRPVITNFYKSLYRLFDTIYTITEKDKNRFERMLGSKVNPMISALGNPRFDKIFNESKKFIDCKPTIQDREQIILIGSSHSKDDLILIPALTNLMIAYPKLRIIHAPHEPNYKYIKDIKDTYSKFGHDSIILEDLESIESSKEDIIIVGAVGFLSKLYWLSIITYIGGGFSSGIHNIMEPAVASNPVVFGPKHQKFSEAEFILKSGGGFCVYDSNTVQSTFKKLLSDKPLLEKSGKASLNLILKNTGSSEKIINGILLD
;
A
#
# COMPACT_ATOMS: atom_id res chain seq x y z
N MET A 1 11.71 2.79 32.51
CA MET A 1 13.00 2.12 32.76
C MET A 1 12.92 0.63 32.44
N PHE A 2 11.98 -0.13 32.97
CA PHE A 2 11.84 -1.58 32.72
C PHE A 2 11.84 -1.96 31.22
N TRP A 3 10.98 -1.37 30.38
CA TRP A 3 10.90 -1.66 28.94
C TRP A 3 12.17 -1.31 28.18
N PHE A 4 12.88 -0.25 28.58
CA PHE A 4 14.16 0.12 27.98
C PHE A 4 15.23 -0.95 28.22
N ILE A 5 15.32 -1.46 29.46
CA ILE A 5 16.28 -2.52 29.84
C ILE A 5 15.93 -3.82 29.13
N LEU A 6 14.66 -4.23 29.15
CA LEU A 6 14.20 -5.46 28.50
C LEU A 6 14.43 -5.42 26.99
N TYR A 7 14.12 -4.30 26.35
CA TYR A 7 14.29 -4.12 24.92
C TYR A 7 15.78 -4.18 24.53
N ASN A 8 16.61 -3.40 25.16
CA ASN A 8 18.03 -3.29 24.79
C ASN A 8 18.86 -4.49 25.27
N GLY A 9 18.48 -5.13 26.38
CA GLY A 9 19.23 -6.28 26.93
C GLY A 9 18.83 -7.61 26.33
N VAL A 10 17.58 -7.76 25.85
CA VAL A 10 17.07 -9.06 25.39
C VAL A 10 16.49 -9.00 23.99
N LEU A 11 15.48 -8.13 23.78
CA LEU A 11 14.70 -8.16 22.53
C LEU A 11 15.51 -7.69 21.32
N LEU A 12 16.23 -6.59 21.45
CA LEU A 12 17.04 -6.04 20.35
C LEU A 12 18.21 -6.96 19.98
N PRO A 13 19.03 -7.49 20.91
CA PRO A 13 20.06 -8.48 20.58
C PRO A 13 19.49 -9.71 19.88
N GLY A 14 18.37 -10.27 20.39
CA GLY A 14 17.71 -11.41 19.75
C GLY A 14 17.22 -11.10 18.35
N LEU A 15 16.60 -9.94 18.13
CA LEU A 15 16.17 -9.49 16.80
C LEU A 15 17.36 -9.37 15.84
N ILE A 16 18.48 -8.80 16.30
CA ILE A 16 19.68 -8.63 15.49
C ILE A 16 20.28 -9.97 15.11
N CYS A 17 20.38 -10.91 16.05
CA CYS A 17 20.82 -12.29 15.73
C CYS A 17 19.96 -12.92 14.63
N ILE A 18 18.62 -12.79 14.73
CA ILE A 18 17.70 -13.30 13.69
C ILE A 18 17.94 -12.61 12.35
N VAL A 19 18.15 -11.29 12.33
CA VAL A 19 18.43 -10.54 11.09
C VAL A 19 19.74 -11.00 10.46
N PHE A 20 20.81 -11.23 11.23
CA PHE A 20 22.07 -11.72 10.69
C PHE A 20 21.95 -13.16 10.18
N LEU A 21 21.27 -14.04 10.91
CA LEU A 21 21.03 -15.42 10.47
C LEU A 21 20.21 -15.47 9.18
N THR A 22 19.14 -14.70 9.10
CA THR A 22 18.31 -14.64 7.88
C THR A 22 19.05 -14.02 6.68
N ALA A 23 20.00 -13.12 6.93
CA ALA A 23 20.82 -12.54 5.88
C ALA A 23 21.75 -13.54 5.19
N ILE A 24 22.10 -14.66 5.86
CA ILE A 24 22.88 -15.75 5.25
C ILE A 24 22.11 -16.32 4.05
N PHE A 25 20.79 -16.46 4.17
CA PHE A 25 19.94 -17.13 3.17
C PHE A 25 19.20 -16.17 2.25
N SER A 26 19.10 -14.88 2.59
CA SER A 26 18.29 -13.91 1.85
C SER A 26 19.12 -12.76 1.27
N PRO A 27 19.21 -12.63 -0.07
CA PRO A 27 19.86 -11.49 -0.72
C PRO A 27 19.25 -10.14 -0.31
N LYS A 28 17.90 -10.07 -0.17
CA LYS A 28 17.20 -8.89 0.29
C LYS A 28 17.62 -8.45 1.69
N MET A 29 17.83 -9.40 2.60
CA MET A 29 18.31 -9.09 3.96
C MET A 29 19.75 -8.59 3.94
N ARG A 30 20.62 -9.17 3.11
CA ARG A 30 22.01 -8.70 2.93
C ARG A 30 22.09 -7.28 2.41
N GLU A 31 21.25 -6.96 1.42
CA GLU A 31 21.17 -5.59 0.87
C GLU A 31 20.76 -4.60 1.96
N GLY A 32 19.69 -4.89 2.71
CA GLY A 32 19.21 -4.06 3.81
C GLY A 32 20.27 -3.86 4.89
N LEU A 33 21.04 -4.90 5.24
CA LEU A 33 22.14 -4.80 6.18
C LEU A 33 23.23 -3.84 5.70
N LYS A 34 23.75 -4.05 4.48
CA LYS A 34 24.76 -3.17 3.89
C LYS A 34 24.32 -1.70 3.85
N GLY A 35 23.07 -1.48 3.47
CA GLY A 35 22.50 -0.13 3.41
C GLY A 35 22.43 0.57 4.78
N ARG A 36 22.08 -0.17 5.86
CA ARG A 36 22.03 0.37 7.24
C ARG A 36 23.38 0.85 7.75
N PHE A 37 24.47 0.13 7.44
CA PHE A 37 25.82 0.58 7.82
C PHE A 37 26.26 1.86 7.09
N GLN A 38 25.70 2.15 5.91
CA GLN A 38 26.04 3.36 5.13
C GLN A 38 25.22 4.59 5.55
N THR A 39 24.16 4.43 6.32
CA THR A 39 23.18 5.49 6.62
C THR A 39 23.82 6.72 7.24
N TYR A 40 24.66 6.56 8.27
CA TYR A 40 25.31 7.70 8.92
C TYR A 40 26.21 8.49 7.96
N ARG A 41 26.98 7.79 7.12
CA ARG A 41 27.84 8.42 6.09
C ARG A 41 27.01 9.21 5.08
N ARG A 42 25.87 8.65 4.61
CA ARG A 42 24.95 9.35 3.69
C ARG A 42 24.39 10.64 4.30
N LEU A 43 23.95 10.58 5.55
CA LEU A 43 23.45 11.75 6.25
C LEU A 43 24.54 12.83 6.44
N LYS A 44 25.73 12.41 6.84
CA LYS A 44 26.88 13.32 7.01
C LYS A 44 27.21 14.02 5.70
N LEU A 45 27.34 13.29 4.60
CA LEU A 45 27.60 13.84 3.27
C LEU A 45 26.51 14.81 2.79
N PHE A 46 25.25 14.55 3.15
CA PHE A 46 24.16 15.47 2.82
C PHE A 46 24.35 16.82 3.49
N PHE A 47 24.63 16.84 4.82
CA PHE A 47 24.82 18.09 5.55
C PHE A 47 26.14 18.81 5.24
N GLU A 48 27.17 18.08 4.80
CA GLU A 48 28.41 18.69 4.29
C GLU A 48 28.19 19.44 2.98
N LYS A 49 27.32 18.92 2.09
CA LYS A 49 26.99 19.52 0.80
C LYS A 49 25.93 20.61 0.90
N LYS A 50 25.00 20.48 1.81
CA LYS A 50 23.85 21.37 1.96
C LYS A 50 23.84 21.96 3.35
N HIS A 51 24.35 23.18 3.49
CA HIS A 51 24.22 23.96 4.74
C HIS A 51 22.76 24.38 4.92
N THR A 52 21.91 23.49 5.46
CA THR A 52 20.50 23.78 5.64
C THR A 52 20.27 24.39 7.02
N ARG A 53 19.65 25.59 7.06
CA ARG A 53 19.06 26.18 8.29
C ARG A 53 17.56 25.91 8.36
N HIS A 54 17.02 25.05 7.46
CA HIS A 54 15.59 24.81 7.30
C HIS A 54 15.12 23.64 8.17
N ASP A 55 13.83 23.61 8.48
CA ASP A 55 13.19 22.55 9.25
C ASP A 55 13.31 21.21 8.54
N VAL A 56 13.80 20.19 9.25
CA VAL A 56 13.90 18.82 8.75
C VAL A 56 12.71 18.02 9.26
N TYR A 57 11.96 17.43 8.33
CA TYR A 57 10.89 16.48 8.61
C TYR A 57 11.36 15.08 8.22
N TRP A 58 11.41 14.18 9.20
CA TRP A 58 11.89 12.82 8.97
C TRP A 58 10.72 11.85 8.97
N PHE A 59 10.40 11.31 7.81
CA PHE A 59 9.41 10.27 7.62
C PHE A 59 10.05 8.88 7.72
N HIS A 60 9.33 7.92 8.27
CA HIS A 60 9.73 6.52 8.32
C HIS A 60 8.63 5.61 7.77
N ALA A 61 8.99 4.73 6.84
CA ALA A 61 8.13 3.69 6.26
C ALA A 61 8.86 2.33 6.25
N ALA A 62 8.17 1.24 6.59
CA ALA A 62 8.77 -0.09 6.50
C ALA A 62 9.01 -0.51 5.05
N SER A 63 8.13 -0.15 4.13
CA SER A 63 8.07 -0.68 2.77
C SER A 63 7.57 0.33 1.74
N LEU A 64 7.63 -0.06 0.46
CA LEU A 64 7.04 0.71 -0.64
C LEU A 64 5.53 0.93 -0.47
N GLY A 65 4.79 -0.07 0.06
CA GLY A 65 3.35 0.06 0.29
C GLY A 65 3.00 1.16 1.31
N GLU A 66 3.82 1.32 2.35
CA GLU A 66 3.68 2.41 3.32
C GLU A 66 4.15 3.76 2.75
N PHE A 67 5.17 3.74 1.89
CA PHE A 67 5.59 4.95 1.16
C PHE A 67 4.45 5.58 0.38
N TYR A 68 3.59 4.78 -0.24
CA TYR A 68 2.44 5.31 -0.99
C TYR A 68 1.40 6.02 -0.12
N GLN A 69 1.44 5.82 1.20
CA GLN A 69 0.64 6.62 2.15
C GLN A 69 1.35 7.93 2.52
N ILE A 70 2.68 7.92 2.58
CA ILE A 70 3.50 9.09 2.93
C ILE A 70 3.68 10.04 1.74
N LYS A 71 3.79 9.52 0.52
CA LYS A 71 4.11 10.29 -0.69
C LYS A 71 3.25 11.55 -0.85
N PRO A 72 1.91 11.49 -0.81
CA PRO A 72 1.09 12.69 -0.96
C PRO A 72 1.28 13.72 0.17
N ILE A 73 1.68 13.27 1.36
CA ILE A 73 1.98 14.15 2.48
C ILE A 73 3.28 14.91 2.23
N ILE A 74 4.37 14.21 1.88
CA ILE A 74 5.66 14.83 1.55
C ILE A 74 5.51 15.85 0.41
N GLU A 75 4.82 15.45 -0.67
CA GLU A 75 4.59 16.32 -1.82
C GLU A 75 3.75 17.55 -1.48
N GLY A 76 2.71 17.38 -0.68
CA GLY A 76 1.89 18.48 -0.20
C GLY A 76 2.65 19.45 0.73
N MET A 77 3.40 18.92 1.70
CA MET A 77 4.22 19.74 2.58
C MET A 77 5.31 20.52 1.80
N LYS A 78 5.93 19.90 0.79
CA LYS A 78 6.94 20.53 -0.05
C LYS A 78 6.34 21.63 -0.95
N LYS A 79 5.06 21.49 -1.35
CA LYS A 79 4.35 22.56 -2.08
C LYS A 79 4.04 23.77 -1.20
N ILE A 80 3.74 23.56 0.08
CA ILE A 80 3.43 24.64 1.03
C ILE A 80 4.72 25.38 1.44
N LYS A 81 5.80 24.65 1.75
CA LYS A 81 7.09 25.21 2.16
C LYS A 81 8.22 24.49 1.41
N LYS A 82 8.64 25.05 0.29
CA LYS A 82 9.67 24.46 -0.62
C LYS A 82 11.02 24.27 0.06
N GLU A 83 11.35 25.14 1.02
CA GLU A 83 12.62 25.15 1.75
C GLU A 83 12.72 24.01 2.78
N ASN A 84 11.62 23.47 3.28
CA ASN A 84 11.64 22.35 4.24
C ASN A 84 12.38 21.14 3.66
N VAL A 85 13.16 20.48 4.50
CA VAL A 85 13.94 19.30 4.12
C VAL A 85 13.14 18.05 4.47
N MET A 86 12.87 17.23 3.46
CA MET A 86 12.10 16.01 3.58
C MET A 86 13.00 14.77 3.50
N PHE A 87 13.21 14.13 4.64
CA PHE A 87 13.92 12.86 4.75
C PHE A 87 12.94 11.71 4.84
N ILE A 88 13.31 10.59 4.19
CA ILE A 88 12.58 9.35 4.37
C ILE A 88 13.53 8.19 4.62
N SER A 89 13.23 7.42 5.66
CA SER A 89 13.93 6.19 5.97
C SER A 89 13.06 4.95 5.73
N PHE A 90 13.71 3.87 5.31
CA PHE A 90 13.04 2.59 5.02
C PHE A 90 13.63 1.46 5.86
N SER A 91 12.78 0.48 6.22
CA SER A 91 13.21 -0.79 6.81
C SER A 91 13.55 -1.83 5.75
N SER A 92 12.89 -1.81 4.59
CA SER A 92 13.03 -2.83 3.53
C SER A 92 13.67 -2.30 2.25
N PRO A 93 14.32 -3.18 1.44
CA PRO A 93 14.84 -2.82 0.12
C PRO A 93 13.77 -2.34 -0.85
N SER A 94 12.54 -2.84 -0.76
CA SER A 94 11.46 -2.42 -1.69
C SER A 94 11.16 -0.92 -1.60
N GLY A 95 11.14 -0.35 -0.39
CA GLY A 95 11.02 1.09 -0.22
C GLY A 95 12.26 1.84 -0.74
N MET A 96 13.45 1.36 -0.38
CA MET A 96 14.70 2.02 -0.76
C MET A 96 14.91 2.07 -2.27
N ASN A 97 14.58 0.98 -2.99
CA ASN A 97 14.85 0.85 -4.41
C ASN A 97 13.78 1.52 -5.28
N TYR A 98 12.50 1.37 -4.93
CA TYR A 98 11.38 1.76 -5.79
C TYR A 98 10.63 3.02 -5.34
N ALA A 99 10.87 3.53 -4.12
CA ALA A 99 10.26 4.79 -3.70
C ALA A 99 10.89 5.97 -4.45
N PHE A 100 10.03 6.76 -5.10
CA PHE A 100 10.45 7.95 -5.84
C PHE A 100 9.47 9.11 -5.65
N SER A 101 10.00 10.29 -5.37
CA SER A 101 9.33 11.59 -5.45
C SER A 101 10.39 12.69 -5.45
N ASP A 102 10.23 13.71 -6.32
CA ASP A 102 11.10 14.89 -6.37
C ASP A 102 11.04 15.75 -5.09
N ALA A 103 10.02 15.53 -4.28
CA ALA A 103 9.86 16.20 -2.99
C ALA A 103 10.77 15.64 -1.88
N ILE A 104 11.46 14.52 -2.11
CA ILE A 104 12.35 13.87 -1.14
C ILE A 104 13.77 14.40 -1.33
N ASP A 105 14.32 15.03 -0.30
CA ASP A 105 15.70 15.51 -0.32
C ASP A 105 16.72 14.39 -0.08
N LEU A 106 16.39 13.41 0.78
CA LEU A 106 17.24 12.24 1.02
C LEU A 106 16.44 11.01 1.43
N LYS A 107 16.73 9.86 0.80
CA LYS A 107 16.26 8.54 1.24
C LYS A 107 17.41 7.65 1.71
N PHE A 108 17.15 6.88 2.79
CA PHE A 108 18.14 6.00 3.40
C PHE A 108 17.48 4.84 4.16
N TYR A 109 18.25 3.81 4.50
CA TYR A 109 17.77 2.78 5.41
C TYR A 109 17.74 3.30 6.85
N LEU A 110 16.68 2.99 7.61
CA LEU A 110 16.71 3.22 9.06
C LEU A 110 17.85 2.38 9.65
N PRO A 111 18.77 2.95 10.44
CA PRO A 111 19.86 2.18 11.04
C PRO A 111 19.32 1.15 12.02
N PHE A 112 20.22 0.31 12.56
CA PHE A 112 19.87 -0.51 13.71
C PHE A 112 19.49 0.35 14.90
N ASP A 113 18.44 -0.05 15.61
CA ASP A 113 17.84 0.70 16.72
C ASP A 113 18.71 0.66 18.00
N PHE A 114 20.04 0.70 17.86
CA PHE A 114 20.93 0.84 19.01
C PHE A 114 20.90 2.24 19.60
N PRO A 115 20.88 2.39 20.94
CA PRO A 115 20.85 3.69 21.62
C PRO A 115 21.86 4.68 21.07
N TRP A 116 23.12 4.27 20.96
CA TRP A 116 24.21 5.14 20.49
C TRP A 116 24.07 5.52 19.00
N THR A 117 23.58 4.61 18.17
CA THR A 117 23.38 4.87 16.75
C THR A 117 22.27 5.91 16.55
N ILE A 118 21.12 5.70 17.18
CA ILE A 118 19.98 6.61 17.12
C ILE A 118 20.33 7.99 17.67
N GLN A 119 20.98 8.02 18.85
CA GLN A 119 21.42 9.28 19.46
C GLN A 119 22.37 10.07 18.55
N LYS A 120 23.35 9.39 17.94
CA LYS A 120 24.30 10.00 17.01
C LYS A 120 23.60 10.59 15.79
N MET A 121 22.61 9.88 15.23
CA MET A 121 21.85 10.35 14.08
C MET A 121 20.94 11.52 14.43
N LEU A 122 20.21 11.46 15.54
CA LEU A 122 19.34 12.55 15.97
C LEU A 122 20.14 13.83 16.29
N ASN A 123 21.37 13.68 16.82
CA ASN A 123 22.28 14.83 17.04
C ASN A 123 22.74 15.47 15.73
N LEU A 124 22.94 14.67 14.68
CA LEU A 124 23.34 15.15 13.35
C LEU A 124 22.17 15.81 12.61
N VAL A 125 21.01 15.13 12.59
CA VAL A 125 19.85 15.54 11.78
C VAL A 125 19.05 16.65 12.46
N LYS A 126 18.87 16.58 13.79
CA LYS A 126 18.03 17.49 14.59
C LYS A 126 16.66 17.74 13.95
N PRO A 127 15.89 16.68 13.65
CA PRO A 127 14.62 16.84 12.96
C PRO A 127 13.64 17.62 13.83
N LYS A 128 12.84 18.50 13.23
CA LYS A 128 11.73 19.19 13.87
C LYS A 128 10.64 18.22 14.26
N LYS A 129 10.29 17.31 13.35
CA LYS A 129 9.30 16.26 13.56
C LYS A 129 9.76 14.93 12.95
N VAL A 130 9.39 13.83 13.61
CA VAL A 130 9.52 12.48 13.09
C VAL A 130 8.13 11.88 12.91
N ILE A 131 7.85 11.40 11.70
CA ILE A 131 6.55 10.89 11.29
C ILE A 131 6.67 9.42 10.88
N PHE A 132 6.07 8.53 11.65
CA PHE A 132 6.01 7.10 11.34
C PHE A 132 4.78 6.76 10.49
N ALA A 133 4.94 5.87 9.51
CA ALA A 133 3.81 5.26 8.81
C ALA A 133 3.36 4.00 9.54
N THR A 134 2.06 3.87 9.71
CA THR A 134 1.35 2.69 10.20
C THR A 134 1.80 2.13 11.55
N TYR A 135 2.71 1.17 11.62
CA TYR A 135 3.04 0.42 12.84
C TYR A 135 4.52 0.02 12.97
N ASP A 136 5.38 0.42 12.04
CA ASP A 136 6.83 0.11 12.11
C ASP A 136 7.55 1.10 13.06
N ILE A 137 7.30 0.91 14.36
CA ILE A 137 7.78 1.80 15.42
C ILE A 137 9.00 1.17 16.08
N TRP A 138 10.09 1.93 16.10
CA TRP A 138 11.36 1.51 16.66
C TRP A 138 11.57 2.14 18.03
N PRO A 139 11.63 1.33 19.12
CA PRO A 139 11.59 1.81 20.50
C PRO A 139 12.66 2.83 20.89
N ASN A 140 13.93 2.56 20.60
CA ASN A 140 14.99 3.53 20.92
C ASN A 140 14.84 4.82 20.12
N PHE A 141 14.41 4.74 18.85
CA PHE A 141 14.15 5.92 18.06
C PHE A 141 13.07 6.80 18.73
N VAL A 142 11.96 6.21 19.18
CA VAL A 142 10.89 6.93 19.89
C VAL A 142 11.39 7.50 21.22
N TRP A 143 12.09 6.71 22.05
CA TRP A 143 12.59 7.16 23.34
C TRP A 143 13.57 8.33 23.20
N PHE A 144 14.52 8.25 22.27
CA PHE A 144 15.51 9.33 22.06
C PHE A 144 14.91 10.58 21.39
N CYS A 145 13.90 10.44 20.54
CA CYS A 145 13.14 11.59 20.05
C CYS A 145 12.52 12.35 21.24
N LYS A 146 11.86 11.63 22.16
CA LYS A 146 11.22 12.26 23.32
C LYS A 146 12.22 12.92 24.26
N THR A 147 13.38 12.30 24.53
CA THR A 147 14.43 12.93 25.36
C THR A 147 15.02 14.19 24.74
N LYS A 148 14.86 14.38 23.42
CA LYS A 148 15.33 15.57 22.68
C LYS A 148 14.22 16.56 22.33
N ASN A 149 13.03 16.36 22.88
CA ASN A 149 11.85 17.18 22.61
C ASN A 149 11.51 17.28 21.11
N ILE A 150 11.76 16.20 20.36
CA ILE A 150 11.37 16.09 18.95
C ILE A 150 9.92 15.61 18.88
N HIS A 151 9.08 16.32 18.15
CA HIS A 151 7.68 15.93 17.94
C HIS A 151 7.54 14.60 17.20
N LEU A 152 6.73 13.71 17.76
CA LEU A 152 6.47 12.38 17.24
C LEU A 152 5.04 12.25 16.74
N ASN A 153 4.90 11.94 15.47
CA ASN A 153 3.61 11.67 14.85
C ASN A 153 3.57 10.25 14.26
N VAL A 154 2.45 9.60 14.32
CA VAL A 154 2.19 8.39 13.54
C VAL A 154 0.97 8.62 12.65
N MET A 155 1.09 8.30 11.37
CA MET A 155 0.01 8.45 10.40
C MET A 155 -0.47 7.09 9.88
N SER A 156 -1.73 7.04 9.43
CA SER A 156 -2.38 5.80 8.98
C SER A 156 -2.28 4.68 10.02
N ALA A 157 -2.30 5.05 11.30
CA ALA A 157 -2.14 4.12 12.41
C ALA A 157 -3.30 3.12 12.46
N LYS A 158 -2.97 1.85 12.67
CA LYS A 158 -3.94 0.74 12.65
C LYS A 158 -3.57 -0.31 13.68
N ILE A 159 -4.57 -0.82 14.41
CA ILE A 159 -4.41 -1.98 15.29
C ILE A 159 -5.32 -3.11 14.78
N GLY A 160 -4.72 -4.21 14.31
CA GLY A 160 -5.46 -5.37 13.81
C GLY A 160 -6.28 -6.08 14.90
N HIS A 161 -7.39 -6.72 14.51
CA HIS A 161 -8.29 -7.43 15.44
C HIS A 161 -7.62 -8.59 16.20
N HIS A 162 -6.73 -9.31 15.53
CA HIS A 162 -6.00 -10.47 16.07
C HIS A 162 -4.51 -10.18 16.29
N ALA A 163 -4.18 -8.89 16.47
CA ALA A 163 -2.78 -8.55 16.66
C ALA A 163 -2.27 -9.13 17.99
N ILE A 164 -1.05 -9.65 17.94
CA ILE A 164 -0.25 -10.03 19.11
C ILE A 164 -0.25 -8.93 20.19
N LYS A 165 -0.48 -7.68 19.78
CA LYS A 165 -0.62 -6.48 20.64
C LYS A 165 -1.73 -6.56 21.70
N TYR A 166 -2.67 -7.49 21.60
CA TYR A 166 -3.71 -7.71 22.63
C TYR A 166 -3.27 -8.63 23.76
N ARG A 167 -2.11 -9.27 23.67
CA ARG A 167 -1.53 -10.00 24.81
C ARG A 167 -1.06 -9.01 25.87
N PRO A 168 -1.39 -9.16 27.15
CA PRO A 168 -1.18 -8.13 28.19
C PRO A 168 0.23 -7.51 28.21
N VAL A 169 1.26 -8.34 28.16
CA VAL A 169 2.68 -7.88 28.19
C VAL A 169 3.00 -7.06 26.96
N ILE A 170 2.64 -7.55 25.75
CA ILE A 170 2.89 -6.89 24.49
C ILE A 170 2.09 -5.59 24.37
N THR A 171 0.82 -5.62 24.82
CA THR A 171 -0.03 -4.44 24.87
C THR A 171 0.57 -3.36 25.77
N ASN A 172 1.06 -3.72 26.96
CA ASN A 172 1.68 -2.79 27.88
C ASN A 172 2.98 -2.20 27.31
N PHE A 173 3.78 -2.97 26.60
CA PHE A 173 4.95 -2.47 25.88
C PHE A 173 4.56 -1.42 24.82
N TYR A 174 3.66 -1.76 23.90
CA TYR A 174 3.22 -0.83 22.87
C TYR A 174 2.48 0.39 23.45
N LYS A 175 1.68 0.20 24.51
CA LYS A 175 1.06 1.30 25.25
C LYS A 175 2.10 2.28 25.77
N SER A 176 3.22 1.79 26.32
CA SER A 176 4.30 2.64 26.80
C SER A 176 4.98 3.46 25.70
N LEU A 177 5.06 2.90 24.46
CA LEU A 177 5.62 3.59 23.31
C LEU A 177 4.64 4.62 22.73
N TYR A 178 3.39 4.20 22.45
CA TYR A 178 2.41 5.10 21.83
C TYR A 178 2.06 6.31 22.71
N ARG A 179 2.18 6.22 24.04
CA ARG A 179 2.02 7.33 24.95
C ARG A 179 3.08 8.44 24.81
N LEU A 180 4.18 8.15 24.12
CA LEU A 180 5.25 9.12 23.85
C LEU A 180 5.01 9.92 22.58
N PHE A 181 4.05 9.50 21.74
CA PHE A 181 3.68 10.28 20.57
C PHE A 181 2.90 11.53 20.96
N ASP A 182 3.06 12.59 20.18
CA ASP A 182 2.29 13.81 20.34
C ASP A 182 0.94 13.68 19.59
N THR A 183 0.95 13.06 18.38
CA THR A 183 -0.28 12.80 17.62
C THR A 183 -0.32 11.41 17.00
N ILE A 184 -1.52 10.83 16.94
CA ILE A 184 -1.83 9.57 16.24
C ILE A 184 -2.98 9.80 15.26
N TYR A 185 -2.66 9.79 13.96
CA TYR A 185 -3.64 9.87 12.89
C TYR A 185 -4.03 8.47 12.43
N THR A 186 -5.27 8.07 12.69
CA THR A 186 -5.81 6.76 12.32
C THR A 186 -6.57 6.82 10.99
N ILE A 187 -6.75 5.66 10.35
CA ILE A 187 -7.51 5.57 9.11
C ILE A 187 -9.02 5.69 9.39
N THR A 188 -9.52 5.00 10.42
CA THR A 188 -10.95 4.92 10.72
C THR A 188 -11.25 5.32 12.16
N GLU A 189 -12.51 5.74 12.43
CA GLU A 189 -12.99 5.93 13.81
C GLU A 189 -12.88 4.64 14.64
N LYS A 190 -13.05 3.48 14.01
CA LYS A 190 -12.86 2.18 14.67
C LYS A 190 -11.41 1.98 15.14
N ASP A 191 -10.43 2.42 14.36
CA ASP A 191 -9.02 2.36 14.75
C ASP A 191 -8.72 3.39 15.85
N LYS A 192 -9.26 4.62 15.76
CA LYS A 192 -9.20 5.63 16.81
C LYS A 192 -9.72 5.08 18.14
N ASN A 193 -10.93 4.55 18.15
CA ASN A 193 -11.53 3.97 19.35
C ASN A 193 -10.72 2.81 19.95
N ARG A 194 -9.96 2.05 19.12
CA ARG A 194 -9.05 1.01 19.59
C ARG A 194 -7.82 1.59 20.27
N PHE A 195 -7.24 2.64 19.71
CA PHE A 195 -6.12 3.36 20.33
C PHE A 195 -6.53 4.00 21.65
N GLU A 196 -7.68 4.69 21.70
CA GLU A 196 -8.22 5.29 22.93
C GLU A 196 -8.44 4.25 24.04
N ARG A 197 -9.05 3.10 23.70
CA ARG A 197 -9.20 1.99 24.65
C ARG A 197 -7.87 1.43 25.14
N MET A 198 -6.88 1.28 24.24
CA MET A 198 -5.56 0.78 24.59
C MET A 198 -4.80 1.77 25.49
N LEU A 199 -4.86 3.07 25.19
CA LEU A 199 -4.08 4.09 25.87
C LEU A 199 -4.76 4.61 27.14
N GLY A 200 -6.09 4.58 27.21
CA GLY A 200 -6.91 5.13 28.29
C GLY A 200 -7.23 6.62 28.09
N SER A 201 -8.33 7.09 28.68
CA SER A 201 -8.96 8.41 28.40
C SER A 201 -8.24 9.65 28.96
N LYS A 202 -7.14 9.50 29.68
CA LYS A 202 -6.49 10.63 30.40
C LYS A 202 -5.10 11.00 29.88
N VAL A 203 -4.78 10.70 28.61
CA VAL A 203 -3.37 10.76 28.20
C VAL A 203 -3.22 11.34 26.80
N ASN A 204 -2.22 12.25 26.61
CA ASN A 204 -1.60 12.43 25.30
C ASN A 204 -1.18 11.06 24.75
N PRO A 205 -1.33 10.72 23.49
CA PRO A 205 -1.37 11.62 22.33
C PRO A 205 -2.78 12.11 21.94
N MET A 206 -2.83 13.16 21.14
CA MET A 206 -4.04 13.53 20.42
C MET A 206 -4.32 12.46 19.35
N ILE A 207 -5.52 11.90 19.32
CA ILE A 207 -5.89 10.83 18.37
C ILE A 207 -7.02 11.32 17.47
N SER A 208 -6.78 11.29 16.14
CA SER A 208 -7.75 11.75 15.17
C SER A 208 -7.89 10.76 14.00
N ALA A 209 -9.12 10.47 13.59
CA ALA A 209 -9.40 9.66 12.39
C ALA A 209 -9.42 10.57 11.16
N LEU A 210 -8.34 10.58 10.40
CA LEU A 210 -8.16 11.48 9.25
C LEU A 210 -8.24 10.78 7.89
N GLY A 211 -8.43 9.46 7.87
CA GLY A 211 -8.55 8.69 6.64
C GLY A 211 -7.22 8.11 6.14
N ASN A 212 -7.24 7.62 4.90
CA ASN A 212 -6.10 6.96 4.26
C ASN A 212 -5.58 7.78 3.07
N PRO A 213 -4.37 8.37 3.15
CA PRO A 213 -3.80 9.17 2.06
C PRO A 213 -3.61 8.44 0.73
N ARG A 214 -3.69 7.11 0.71
CA ARG A 214 -3.66 6.34 -0.55
C ARG A 214 -4.82 6.68 -1.48
N PHE A 215 -5.98 7.07 -0.94
CA PHE A 215 -7.12 7.52 -1.75
C PHE A 215 -6.77 8.79 -2.52
N ASP A 216 -6.12 9.75 -1.85
CA ASP A 216 -5.68 11.00 -2.49
C ASP A 216 -4.64 10.74 -3.59
N LYS A 217 -3.68 9.85 -3.33
CA LYS A 217 -2.69 9.45 -4.32
C LYS A 217 -3.36 8.88 -5.57
N ILE A 218 -4.19 7.84 -5.39
CA ILE A 218 -4.89 7.17 -6.49
C ILE A 218 -5.75 8.15 -7.28
N PHE A 219 -6.52 8.99 -6.60
CA PHE A 219 -7.36 10.00 -7.24
C PHE A 219 -6.53 11.00 -8.05
N ASN A 220 -5.46 11.54 -7.47
CA ASN A 220 -4.61 12.51 -8.15
C ASN A 220 -3.89 11.94 -9.39
N GLU A 221 -3.42 10.69 -9.32
CA GLU A 221 -2.82 10.00 -10.46
C GLU A 221 -3.83 9.68 -11.55
N SER A 222 -5.10 9.53 -11.19
CA SER A 222 -6.19 9.17 -12.12
C SER A 222 -6.91 10.35 -12.75
N LYS A 223 -6.73 11.58 -12.24
CA LYS A 223 -7.41 12.78 -12.76
C LYS A 223 -7.32 12.92 -14.28
N LYS A 224 -6.13 12.70 -14.84
CA LYS A 224 -5.89 12.78 -16.30
C LYS A 224 -6.66 11.75 -17.14
N PHE A 225 -7.12 10.66 -16.51
CA PHE A 225 -7.90 9.63 -17.20
C PHE A 225 -9.39 9.84 -17.04
N ILE A 226 -9.85 10.41 -15.91
CA ILE A 226 -11.28 10.63 -15.62
C ILE A 226 -11.92 11.48 -16.72
N ASP A 227 -11.21 12.51 -17.22
CA ASP A 227 -11.75 13.45 -18.20
C ASP A 227 -11.55 12.97 -19.66
N CYS A 228 -10.70 11.98 -19.91
CA CYS A 228 -10.28 11.58 -21.27
C CYS A 228 -10.74 10.19 -21.69
N LYS A 229 -11.08 9.29 -20.75
CA LYS A 229 -11.46 7.92 -21.06
C LYS A 229 -12.99 7.74 -21.07
N PRO A 230 -13.50 6.81 -21.90
CA PRO A 230 -14.94 6.57 -22.02
C PRO A 230 -15.54 6.13 -20.69
N THR A 231 -16.83 6.46 -20.49
CA THR A 231 -17.59 5.95 -19.35
C THR A 231 -17.73 4.45 -19.42
N ILE A 232 -18.02 3.78 -18.30
CA ILE A 232 -18.15 2.32 -18.27
C ILE A 232 -19.17 1.78 -19.29
N GLN A 233 -20.17 2.57 -19.67
CA GLN A 233 -21.21 2.24 -20.64
C GLN A 233 -20.70 2.18 -22.07
N ASP A 234 -19.69 3.01 -22.36
CA ASP A 234 -19.13 3.20 -23.71
C ASP A 234 -17.90 2.34 -23.95
N ARG A 235 -17.47 1.55 -22.94
CA ARG A 235 -16.34 0.65 -23.06
C ARG A 235 -16.72 -0.67 -23.74
N GLU A 236 -15.75 -1.29 -24.39
CA GLU A 236 -15.87 -2.66 -24.87
C GLU A 236 -16.13 -3.63 -23.70
N GLN A 237 -16.75 -4.78 -23.98
CA GLN A 237 -16.98 -5.81 -22.96
C GLN A 237 -15.68 -6.53 -22.58
N ILE A 238 -14.82 -5.84 -21.84
CA ILE A 238 -13.53 -6.37 -21.40
C ILE A 238 -13.59 -6.69 -19.91
N ILE A 239 -13.25 -7.91 -19.53
CA ILE A 239 -12.91 -8.29 -18.17
C ILE A 239 -11.40 -8.23 -18.03
N LEU A 240 -10.92 -7.45 -17.06
CA LEU A 240 -9.51 -7.38 -16.71
C LEU A 240 -9.22 -8.21 -15.45
N ILE A 241 -8.30 -9.17 -15.57
CA ILE A 241 -7.73 -9.89 -14.43
C ILE A 241 -6.41 -9.21 -14.08
N GLY A 242 -6.38 -8.50 -12.94
CA GLY A 242 -5.20 -7.75 -12.49
C GLY A 242 -4.46 -8.44 -11.36
N SER A 243 -3.15 -8.60 -11.53
CA SER A 243 -2.24 -9.19 -10.52
C SER A 243 -2.64 -10.59 -10.06
N SER A 244 -3.01 -11.47 -10.98
CA SER A 244 -3.38 -12.85 -10.64
C SER A 244 -2.18 -13.69 -10.18
N HIS A 245 -2.49 -14.73 -9.45
CA HIS A 245 -1.57 -15.81 -9.09
C HIS A 245 -2.14 -17.14 -9.57
N SER A 246 -1.32 -18.18 -9.68
CA SER A 246 -1.73 -19.49 -10.18
C SER A 246 -2.98 -20.08 -9.50
N LYS A 247 -3.19 -19.78 -8.20
CA LYS A 247 -4.40 -20.21 -7.49
C LYS A 247 -5.66 -19.44 -7.90
N ASP A 248 -5.50 -18.19 -8.30
CA ASP A 248 -6.60 -17.40 -8.86
C ASP A 248 -6.95 -17.94 -10.26
N ASP A 249 -5.95 -18.23 -11.09
CA ASP A 249 -6.13 -18.66 -12.48
C ASP A 249 -6.84 -20.01 -12.60
N LEU A 250 -6.54 -20.95 -11.68
CA LEU A 250 -7.23 -22.26 -11.61
C LEU A 250 -8.75 -22.12 -11.41
N ILE A 251 -9.19 -21.04 -10.80
CA ILE A 251 -10.60 -20.76 -10.50
C ILE A 251 -11.21 -19.89 -11.59
N LEU A 252 -10.47 -18.90 -12.09
CA LEU A 252 -10.96 -17.88 -13.02
C LEU A 252 -11.06 -18.41 -14.45
N ILE A 253 -10.02 -19.07 -14.97
CA ILE A 253 -9.95 -19.42 -16.39
C ILE A 253 -11.12 -20.31 -16.80
N PRO A 254 -11.47 -21.40 -16.07
CA PRO A 254 -12.63 -22.22 -16.43
C PRO A 254 -13.96 -21.45 -16.43
N ALA A 255 -14.14 -20.53 -15.46
CA ALA A 255 -15.36 -19.75 -15.36
C ALA A 255 -15.50 -18.72 -16.50
N LEU A 256 -14.39 -18.07 -16.85
CA LEU A 256 -14.36 -17.01 -17.86
C LEU A 256 -14.49 -17.58 -19.27
N THR A 257 -13.83 -18.71 -19.58
CA THR A 257 -13.97 -19.38 -20.88
C THR A 257 -15.40 -19.86 -21.13
N ASN A 258 -16.10 -20.37 -20.09
CA ASN A 258 -17.51 -20.66 -20.16
C ASN A 258 -18.39 -19.43 -20.44
N LEU A 259 -18.01 -18.27 -19.88
CA LEU A 259 -18.72 -17.01 -20.13
C LEU A 259 -18.52 -16.52 -21.56
N MET A 260 -17.34 -16.70 -22.17
CA MET A 260 -17.07 -16.30 -23.54
C MET A 260 -17.96 -17.04 -24.55
N ILE A 261 -18.34 -18.29 -24.26
CA ILE A 261 -19.31 -19.04 -25.08
C ILE A 261 -20.68 -18.32 -25.07
N ALA A 262 -21.11 -17.83 -23.90
CA ALA A 262 -22.41 -17.16 -23.77
C ALA A 262 -22.38 -15.68 -24.21
N TYR A 263 -21.20 -15.08 -24.22
CA TYR A 263 -20.97 -13.67 -24.57
C TYR A 263 -19.87 -13.56 -25.64
N PRO A 264 -20.17 -13.75 -26.93
CA PRO A 264 -19.15 -13.80 -28.00
C PRO A 264 -18.36 -12.50 -28.22
N LYS A 265 -18.82 -11.37 -27.67
CA LYS A 265 -18.11 -10.08 -27.70
C LYS A 265 -17.24 -9.85 -26.46
N LEU A 266 -17.24 -10.79 -25.52
CA LEU A 266 -16.46 -10.68 -24.30
C LEU A 266 -14.99 -10.91 -24.59
N ARG A 267 -14.15 -9.99 -24.14
CA ARG A 267 -12.70 -10.06 -24.23
C ARG A 267 -12.08 -10.14 -22.84
N ILE A 268 -10.93 -10.76 -22.73
CA ILE A 268 -10.19 -10.92 -21.48
C ILE A 268 -8.80 -10.30 -21.61
N ILE A 269 -8.45 -9.40 -20.69
CA ILE A 269 -7.07 -8.96 -20.50
C ILE A 269 -6.57 -9.61 -19.20
N HIS A 270 -5.58 -10.49 -19.30
CA HIS A 270 -5.04 -11.25 -18.18
C HIS A 270 -3.63 -10.73 -17.81
N ALA A 271 -3.52 -9.99 -16.74
CA ALA A 271 -2.27 -9.42 -16.23
C ALA A 271 -1.81 -10.15 -14.95
N PRO A 272 -0.87 -11.11 -15.05
CA PRO A 272 -0.33 -11.82 -13.91
C PRO A 272 0.50 -10.89 -13.01
N HIS A 273 0.61 -11.23 -11.71
CA HIS A 273 1.36 -10.42 -10.74
C HIS A 273 2.86 -10.35 -11.06
N GLU A 274 3.43 -11.48 -11.43
CA GLU A 274 4.84 -11.59 -11.86
C GLU A 274 4.87 -12.28 -13.24
N PRO A 275 4.91 -11.51 -14.34
CA PRO A 275 4.84 -12.04 -15.70
C PRO A 275 6.20 -12.65 -16.12
N ASN A 276 6.61 -13.77 -15.48
CA ASN A 276 7.75 -14.53 -15.95
C ASN A 276 7.35 -15.50 -17.06
N TYR A 277 8.28 -15.86 -17.93
CA TYR A 277 8.06 -16.68 -19.11
C TYR A 277 7.31 -17.99 -18.80
N LYS A 278 7.68 -18.71 -17.74
CA LYS A 278 7.06 -19.98 -17.36
C LYS A 278 5.59 -19.75 -16.99
N TYR A 279 5.31 -18.76 -16.15
CA TYR A 279 3.96 -18.50 -15.68
C TYR A 279 3.03 -18.00 -16.79
N ILE A 280 3.53 -17.14 -17.67
CA ILE A 280 2.80 -16.69 -18.86
C ILE A 280 2.45 -17.89 -19.77
N LYS A 281 3.41 -18.80 -19.99
CA LYS A 281 3.19 -20.01 -20.76
C LYS A 281 2.13 -20.91 -20.11
N ASP A 282 2.19 -21.12 -18.79
CA ASP A 282 1.21 -21.90 -18.04
C ASP A 282 -0.22 -21.34 -18.20
N ILE A 283 -0.38 -20.01 -18.17
CA ILE A 283 -1.66 -19.32 -18.41
C ILE A 283 -2.13 -19.60 -19.86
N LYS A 284 -1.26 -19.39 -20.86
CA LYS A 284 -1.56 -19.62 -22.26
C LYS A 284 -2.00 -21.07 -22.52
N ASP A 285 -1.21 -22.02 -22.03
CA ASP A 285 -1.51 -23.45 -22.16
C ASP A 285 -2.85 -23.81 -21.47
N THR A 286 -3.20 -23.11 -20.40
CA THR A 286 -4.48 -23.32 -19.72
C THR A 286 -5.64 -22.82 -20.56
N TYR A 287 -5.58 -21.63 -21.16
CA TYR A 287 -6.62 -21.16 -22.07
C TYR A 287 -6.78 -22.08 -23.29
N SER A 288 -5.68 -22.54 -23.86
CA SER A 288 -5.71 -23.51 -25.01
C SER A 288 -6.39 -24.83 -24.65
N LYS A 289 -6.25 -25.36 -23.43
CA LYS A 289 -6.97 -26.53 -22.93
C LYS A 289 -8.49 -26.37 -22.92
N PHE A 290 -8.96 -25.12 -22.79
CA PHE A 290 -10.37 -24.76 -22.84
C PHE A 290 -10.82 -24.33 -24.25
N GLY A 291 -9.97 -24.55 -25.29
CA GLY A 291 -10.30 -24.27 -26.69
C GLY A 291 -10.19 -22.79 -27.08
N HIS A 292 -9.49 -21.97 -26.32
CA HIS A 292 -9.29 -20.54 -26.61
C HIS A 292 -7.83 -20.23 -26.92
N ASP A 293 -7.59 -19.56 -28.04
CA ASP A 293 -6.29 -18.99 -28.35
C ASP A 293 -6.06 -17.70 -27.55
N SER A 294 -4.80 -17.40 -27.25
CA SER A 294 -4.40 -16.18 -26.56
C SER A 294 -3.08 -15.64 -27.09
N ILE A 295 -2.93 -14.33 -27.09
CA ILE A 295 -1.69 -13.66 -27.48
C ILE A 295 -1.01 -13.06 -26.24
N ILE A 296 0.31 -12.88 -26.35
CA ILE A 296 1.12 -12.23 -25.29
C ILE A 296 1.55 -10.87 -25.82
N LEU A 297 1.23 -9.80 -25.08
CA LEU A 297 1.62 -8.44 -25.41
C LEU A 297 2.35 -7.80 -24.23
N GLU A 298 3.40 -7.03 -24.51
CA GLU A 298 4.32 -6.48 -23.51
C GLU A 298 4.30 -4.96 -23.44
N ASP A 299 3.54 -4.31 -24.29
CA ASP A 299 3.40 -2.85 -24.31
C ASP A 299 1.92 -2.42 -24.33
N LEU A 300 1.69 -1.21 -23.82
CA LEU A 300 0.34 -0.68 -23.66
C LEU A 300 -0.34 -0.39 -24.99
N GLU A 301 0.37 0.14 -25.97
CA GLU A 301 -0.20 0.55 -27.27
C GLU A 301 -0.71 -0.65 -28.03
N SER A 302 0.06 -1.76 -28.08
CA SER A 302 -0.33 -3.02 -28.66
C SER A 302 -1.57 -3.61 -27.96
N ILE A 303 -1.66 -3.50 -26.62
CA ILE A 303 -2.82 -3.99 -25.87
C ILE A 303 -4.07 -3.14 -26.15
N GLU A 304 -3.94 -1.81 -26.18
CA GLU A 304 -5.08 -0.90 -26.44
C GLU A 304 -5.60 -1.06 -27.89
N SER A 305 -4.74 -1.31 -28.87
CA SER A 305 -5.11 -1.48 -30.28
C SER A 305 -5.54 -2.90 -30.68
N SER A 306 -5.19 -3.92 -29.87
CA SER A 306 -5.52 -5.31 -30.14
C SER A 306 -7.03 -5.56 -30.13
N LYS A 307 -7.49 -6.46 -31.00
CA LYS A 307 -8.87 -6.97 -31.05
C LYS A 307 -8.98 -8.45 -30.69
N GLU A 308 -7.89 -9.05 -30.26
CA GLU A 308 -7.86 -10.44 -29.82
C GLU A 308 -8.75 -10.68 -28.61
N ASP A 309 -9.39 -11.85 -28.57
CA ASP A 309 -10.33 -12.19 -27.51
C ASP A 309 -9.66 -12.35 -26.14
N ILE A 310 -8.44 -12.91 -26.12
CA ILE A 310 -7.65 -13.08 -24.89
C ILE A 310 -6.25 -12.55 -25.08
N ILE A 311 -5.91 -11.56 -24.25
CA ILE A 311 -4.59 -10.94 -24.17
C ILE A 311 -3.95 -11.28 -22.84
N ILE A 312 -2.76 -11.87 -22.85
CA ILE A 312 -1.92 -12.09 -21.68
C ILE A 312 -0.87 -10.98 -21.63
N VAL A 313 -0.83 -10.25 -20.52
CA VAL A 313 0.09 -9.12 -20.34
C VAL A 313 1.45 -9.64 -19.90
N GLY A 314 2.45 -9.49 -20.76
CA GLY A 314 3.82 -10.01 -20.56
C GLY A 314 4.76 -9.08 -19.78
N ALA A 315 4.32 -7.86 -19.45
CA ALA A 315 5.15 -6.86 -18.78
C ALA A 315 4.44 -6.19 -17.59
N VAL A 316 5.20 -5.47 -16.78
CA VAL A 316 4.70 -4.74 -15.61
C VAL A 316 4.72 -3.23 -15.83
N GLY A 317 3.97 -2.47 -15.01
CA GLY A 317 4.10 -1.00 -14.93
C GLY A 317 2.94 -0.20 -15.54
N PHE A 318 2.02 -0.82 -16.29
CA PHE A 318 0.90 -0.11 -16.91
C PHE A 318 -0.49 -0.64 -16.53
N LEU A 319 -0.57 -1.56 -15.58
CA LEU A 319 -1.84 -2.14 -15.13
C LEU A 319 -2.88 -1.07 -14.71
N SER A 320 -2.43 0.01 -14.07
CA SER A 320 -3.28 1.14 -13.67
C SER A 320 -3.97 1.84 -14.85
N LYS A 321 -3.40 1.75 -16.06
CA LYS A 321 -4.00 2.29 -17.29
C LYS A 321 -4.99 1.32 -17.91
N LEU A 322 -4.73 0.00 -17.80
CA LEU A 322 -5.60 -1.04 -18.34
C LEU A 322 -6.97 -1.10 -17.67
N TYR A 323 -7.07 -0.70 -16.40
CA TYR A 323 -8.38 -0.63 -15.70
C TYR A 323 -9.40 0.29 -16.40
N TRP A 324 -8.92 1.27 -17.18
CA TRP A 324 -9.78 2.19 -17.92
C TRP A 324 -10.34 1.60 -19.23
N LEU A 325 -9.89 0.44 -19.64
CA LEU A 325 -10.38 -0.29 -20.79
C LEU A 325 -11.49 -1.29 -20.41
N SER A 326 -11.48 -1.77 -19.18
CA SER A 326 -12.38 -2.84 -18.71
C SER A 326 -13.68 -2.30 -18.15
N ILE A 327 -14.72 -3.16 -18.19
CA ILE A 327 -16.03 -2.90 -17.54
C ILE A 327 -16.17 -3.66 -16.22
N ILE A 328 -15.38 -4.71 -15.99
CA ILE A 328 -15.33 -5.48 -14.75
C ILE A 328 -13.87 -5.83 -14.50
N THR A 329 -13.42 -5.73 -13.25
CA THR A 329 -12.05 -6.10 -12.88
C THR A 329 -12.04 -7.16 -11.78
N TYR A 330 -11.27 -8.23 -12.00
CA TYR A 330 -10.86 -9.13 -10.93
C TYR A 330 -9.49 -8.73 -10.40
N ILE A 331 -9.32 -8.71 -9.08
CA ILE A 331 -8.02 -8.48 -8.43
C ILE A 331 -7.52 -9.75 -7.77
N GLY A 332 -6.36 -10.19 -8.22
CA GLY A 332 -5.70 -11.41 -7.77
C GLY A 332 -5.17 -11.38 -6.35
N GLY A 333 -4.69 -12.53 -5.91
CA GLY A 333 -4.15 -12.78 -4.58
C GLY A 333 -5.18 -13.24 -3.54
N GLY A 334 -6.48 -13.08 -3.84
CA GLY A 334 -7.55 -13.42 -2.93
C GLY A 334 -7.67 -14.90 -2.58
N PHE A 335 -7.16 -15.79 -3.41
CA PHE A 335 -7.07 -17.23 -3.15
C PHE A 335 -5.68 -17.66 -2.63
N SER A 336 -4.71 -16.74 -2.56
CA SER A 336 -3.32 -17.04 -2.15
C SER A 336 -2.93 -16.33 -0.85
N SER A 337 -2.23 -15.20 -0.94
CA SER A 337 -1.64 -14.47 0.21
C SER A 337 -2.45 -13.27 0.69
N GLY A 338 -3.47 -12.86 -0.05
CA GLY A 338 -4.28 -11.67 0.15
C GLY A 338 -4.35 -10.83 -1.12
N ILE A 339 -5.45 -10.06 -1.25
CA ILE A 339 -5.74 -9.27 -2.45
C ILE A 339 -4.69 -8.17 -2.70
N HIS A 340 -4.51 -7.82 -3.97
CA HIS A 340 -3.73 -6.65 -4.38
C HIS A 340 -4.54 -5.35 -4.30
N ASN A 341 -4.05 -4.27 -4.95
CA ASN A 341 -4.65 -2.94 -4.87
C ASN A 341 -6.00 -2.88 -5.60
N ILE A 342 -7.07 -2.73 -4.85
CA ILE A 342 -8.45 -2.61 -5.38
C ILE A 342 -8.86 -1.17 -5.66
N MET A 343 -8.09 -0.18 -5.24
CA MET A 343 -8.45 1.24 -5.39
C MET A 343 -8.22 1.74 -6.82
N GLU A 344 -7.24 1.20 -7.54
CA GLU A 344 -6.98 1.56 -8.93
C GLU A 344 -8.14 1.18 -9.88
N PRO A 345 -8.68 -0.07 -9.86
CA PRO A 345 -9.88 -0.36 -10.64
C PRO A 345 -11.12 0.39 -10.13
N ALA A 346 -11.23 0.66 -8.84
CA ALA A 346 -12.36 1.39 -8.28
C ALA A 346 -12.42 2.84 -8.79
N VAL A 347 -11.29 3.55 -8.89
CA VAL A 347 -11.27 4.92 -9.43
C VAL A 347 -11.59 4.96 -10.93
N ALA A 348 -11.30 3.87 -11.67
CA ALA A 348 -11.70 3.69 -13.05
C ALA A 348 -13.19 3.31 -13.22
N SER A 349 -13.99 3.41 -12.16
CA SER A 349 -15.43 3.05 -12.13
C SER A 349 -15.71 1.59 -12.43
N ASN A 350 -14.80 0.66 -12.14
CA ASN A 350 -15.07 -0.76 -12.33
C ASN A 350 -15.73 -1.37 -11.10
N PRO A 351 -16.74 -2.25 -11.24
CA PRO A 351 -17.03 -3.25 -10.24
C PRO A 351 -15.79 -4.11 -9.99
N VAL A 352 -15.42 -4.29 -8.71
CA VAL A 352 -14.18 -4.96 -8.33
C VAL A 352 -14.49 -6.32 -7.71
N VAL A 353 -14.04 -7.39 -8.38
CA VAL A 353 -14.22 -8.78 -7.94
C VAL A 353 -12.93 -9.30 -7.34
N PHE A 354 -12.99 -10.04 -6.25
CA PHE A 354 -11.81 -10.62 -5.60
C PHE A 354 -12.15 -11.86 -4.75
N GLY A 355 -11.14 -12.67 -4.46
CA GLY A 355 -11.29 -13.87 -3.63
C GLY A 355 -11.38 -13.60 -2.12
N PRO A 356 -11.57 -14.65 -1.29
CA PRO A 356 -11.97 -14.53 0.12
C PRO A 356 -10.90 -13.98 1.08
N LYS A 357 -9.61 -13.98 0.70
CA LYS A 357 -8.55 -13.50 1.60
C LYS A 357 -8.35 -11.98 1.53
N HIS A 358 -9.37 -11.23 1.88
CA HIS A 358 -9.37 -9.77 1.83
C HIS A 358 -9.43 -9.06 3.21
N GLN A 359 -9.61 -9.81 4.32
CA GLN A 359 -9.92 -9.25 5.65
C GLN A 359 -8.82 -8.33 6.23
N LYS A 360 -7.59 -8.43 5.73
CA LYS A 360 -6.49 -7.55 6.14
C LYS A 360 -6.57 -6.13 5.52
N PHE A 361 -7.44 -5.96 4.53
CA PHE A 361 -7.57 -4.74 3.73
C PHE A 361 -8.88 -4.04 4.07
N SER A 362 -8.80 -2.90 4.77
CA SER A 362 -9.99 -2.12 5.15
C SER A 362 -10.78 -1.62 3.94
N GLU A 363 -10.08 -1.34 2.86
CA GLU A 363 -10.65 -0.90 1.59
C GLU A 363 -11.59 -1.94 0.99
N ALA A 364 -11.29 -3.24 1.18
CA ALA A 364 -12.15 -4.32 0.72
C ALA A 364 -13.49 -4.37 1.49
N GLU A 365 -13.47 -4.11 2.79
CA GLU A 365 -14.71 -4.01 3.58
C GLU A 365 -15.57 -2.82 3.09
N PHE A 366 -14.93 -1.70 2.77
CA PHE A 366 -15.64 -0.51 2.32
C PHE A 366 -16.26 -0.70 0.93
N ILE A 367 -15.53 -1.30 -0.02
CA ILE A 367 -16.05 -1.49 -1.38
C ILE A 367 -17.16 -2.54 -1.42
N LEU A 368 -17.10 -3.59 -0.60
CA LEU A 368 -18.19 -4.55 -0.43
C LEU A 368 -19.46 -3.88 0.11
N LYS A 369 -19.33 -3.07 1.16
CA LYS A 369 -20.46 -2.35 1.77
C LYS A 369 -21.07 -1.30 0.84
N SER A 370 -20.28 -0.69 -0.03
CA SER A 370 -20.78 0.30 -1.00
C SER A 370 -21.54 -0.33 -2.18
N GLY A 371 -21.42 -1.63 -2.39
CA GLY A 371 -21.95 -2.33 -3.56
C GLY A 371 -21.08 -2.22 -4.81
N GLY A 372 -19.86 -1.69 -4.68
CA GLY A 372 -18.86 -1.65 -5.76
C GLY A 372 -17.97 -2.89 -5.82
N GLY A 373 -17.92 -3.69 -4.74
CA GLY A 373 -17.10 -4.89 -4.62
C GLY A 373 -17.90 -6.17 -4.54
N PHE A 374 -17.30 -7.27 -5.01
CA PHE A 374 -17.88 -8.61 -5.00
C PHE A 374 -16.84 -9.62 -4.54
N CYS A 375 -17.16 -10.42 -3.53
CA CYS A 375 -16.30 -11.52 -3.07
C CYS A 375 -16.77 -12.84 -3.69
N VAL A 376 -15.83 -13.59 -4.28
CA VAL A 376 -16.06 -14.88 -4.91
C VAL A 376 -15.23 -15.96 -4.22
N TYR A 377 -15.73 -17.22 -4.21
CA TYR A 377 -15.16 -18.31 -3.43
C TYR A 377 -14.69 -19.50 -4.27
N ASP A 378 -15.24 -19.65 -5.47
CA ASP A 378 -15.00 -20.75 -6.41
C ASP A 378 -15.38 -20.36 -7.84
N SER A 379 -15.16 -21.24 -8.83
CA SER A 379 -15.51 -21.01 -10.24
C SER A 379 -16.99 -20.73 -10.47
N ASN A 380 -17.90 -21.37 -9.70
CA ASN A 380 -19.33 -21.15 -9.85
C ASN A 380 -19.74 -19.75 -9.41
N THR A 381 -19.22 -19.30 -8.28
CA THR A 381 -19.47 -17.93 -7.79
C THR A 381 -18.80 -16.88 -8.67
N VAL A 382 -17.63 -17.16 -9.25
CA VAL A 382 -17.03 -16.33 -10.31
C VAL A 382 -17.99 -16.21 -11.48
N GLN A 383 -18.38 -17.35 -12.09
CA GLN A 383 -19.25 -17.37 -13.26
C GLN A 383 -20.59 -16.64 -13.01
N SER A 384 -21.24 -16.93 -11.90
CA SER A 384 -22.53 -16.29 -11.55
C SER A 384 -22.40 -14.78 -11.32
N THR A 385 -21.34 -14.32 -10.66
CA THR A 385 -21.09 -12.90 -10.41
C THR A 385 -20.81 -12.15 -11.71
N PHE A 386 -19.93 -12.67 -12.56
CA PHE A 386 -19.63 -12.03 -13.84
C PHE A 386 -20.83 -12.07 -14.78
N LYS A 387 -21.54 -13.18 -14.86
CA LYS A 387 -22.78 -13.30 -15.65
C LYS A 387 -23.80 -12.24 -15.22
N LYS A 388 -24.02 -12.09 -13.92
CA LYS A 388 -24.93 -11.09 -13.37
C LYS A 388 -24.54 -9.66 -13.78
N LEU A 389 -23.25 -9.31 -13.65
CA LEU A 389 -22.74 -7.99 -14.03
C LEU A 389 -22.80 -7.74 -15.54
N LEU A 390 -22.59 -8.76 -16.38
CA LEU A 390 -22.66 -8.65 -17.85
C LEU A 390 -24.10 -8.56 -18.36
N SER A 391 -25.07 -9.23 -17.72
CA SER A 391 -26.46 -9.25 -18.15
C SER A 391 -27.29 -8.10 -17.60
N ASP A 392 -26.92 -7.51 -16.47
CA ASP A 392 -27.65 -6.42 -15.79
C ASP A 392 -26.85 -5.11 -15.90
N LYS A 393 -27.06 -4.38 -17.01
CA LYS A 393 -26.42 -3.07 -17.24
C LYS A 393 -26.65 -2.06 -16.09
N PRO A 394 -27.88 -1.88 -15.56
CA PRO A 394 -28.12 -1.04 -14.40
C PRO A 394 -27.26 -1.42 -13.18
N LEU A 395 -27.11 -2.71 -12.89
CA LEU A 395 -26.27 -3.17 -11.80
C LEU A 395 -24.79 -2.88 -12.07
N LEU A 396 -24.29 -3.12 -13.28
CA LEU A 396 -22.93 -2.82 -13.69
C LEU A 396 -22.60 -1.35 -13.44
N GLU A 397 -23.44 -0.46 -13.93
CA GLU A 397 -23.27 1.00 -13.75
C GLU A 397 -23.35 1.42 -12.29
N LYS A 398 -24.34 0.93 -11.57
CA LYS A 398 -24.51 1.23 -10.14
C LYS A 398 -23.27 0.80 -9.34
N SER A 399 -22.75 -0.39 -9.62
CA SER A 399 -21.57 -0.92 -8.94
C SER A 399 -20.30 -0.15 -9.32
N GLY A 400 -20.13 0.21 -10.59
CA GLY A 400 -19.03 1.05 -11.04
C GLY A 400 -19.07 2.44 -10.40
N LYS A 401 -20.23 3.09 -10.37
CA LYS A 401 -20.43 4.37 -9.66
C LYS A 401 -20.15 4.25 -8.16
N ALA A 402 -20.55 3.15 -7.53
CA ALA A 402 -20.27 2.90 -6.12
C ALA A 402 -18.77 2.78 -5.84
N SER A 403 -18.02 2.11 -6.73
CA SER A 403 -16.56 2.01 -6.65
C SER A 403 -15.89 3.39 -6.73
N LEU A 404 -16.23 4.20 -7.73
CA LEU A 404 -15.69 5.55 -7.88
C LEU A 404 -16.07 6.45 -6.68
N ASN A 405 -17.32 6.41 -6.25
CA ASN A 405 -17.81 7.21 -5.14
C ASN A 405 -17.09 6.86 -3.82
N LEU A 406 -16.70 5.60 -3.63
CA LEU A 406 -15.87 5.21 -2.49
C LEU A 406 -14.54 5.96 -2.49
N ILE A 407 -13.88 6.06 -3.65
CA ILE A 407 -12.62 6.80 -3.77
C ILE A 407 -12.85 8.27 -3.47
N LEU A 408 -13.82 8.91 -4.14
CA LEU A 408 -14.10 10.34 -4.01
C LEU A 408 -14.44 10.76 -2.57
N LYS A 409 -15.25 9.96 -1.87
CA LYS A 409 -15.67 10.24 -0.48
C LYS A 409 -14.52 10.10 0.55
N ASN A 410 -13.45 9.37 0.19
CA ASN A 410 -12.31 9.14 1.08
C ASN A 410 -11.07 9.98 0.73
N THR A 411 -11.17 10.90 -0.24
CA THR A 411 -10.15 11.92 -0.53
C THR A 411 -10.12 13.01 0.52
N GLY A 412 -9.05 13.83 0.53
CA GLY A 412 -8.85 14.94 1.49
C GLY A 412 -8.11 14.52 2.76
N SER A 413 -7.75 13.24 2.92
CA SER A 413 -7.00 12.75 4.07
C SER A 413 -5.61 13.38 4.17
N SER A 414 -4.95 13.54 3.02
CA SER A 414 -3.60 14.10 2.95
C SER A 414 -3.55 15.54 3.46
N GLU A 415 -4.49 16.39 3.03
CA GLU A 415 -4.56 17.78 3.46
C GLU A 415 -4.78 17.90 4.96
N LYS A 416 -5.69 17.12 5.51
CA LYS A 416 -5.95 17.08 6.96
C LYS A 416 -4.72 16.69 7.77
N ILE A 417 -3.98 15.67 7.31
CA ILE A 417 -2.75 15.21 7.98
C ILE A 417 -1.65 16.26 7.84
N ILE A 418 -1.47 16.88 6.67
CA ILE A 418 -0.49 17.94 6.43
C ILE A 418 -0.76 19.11 7.37
N ASN A 419 -2.01 19.56 7.47
CA ASN A 419 -2.40 20.64 8.37
C ASN A 419 -2.10 20.27 9.83
N GLY A 420 -2.43 19.05 10.27
CA GLY A 420 -2.06 18.59 11.62
C GLY A 420 -0.56 18.56 11.85
N ILE A 421 0.25 18.10 10.90
CA ILE A 421 1.72 18.08 11.05
C ILE A 421 2.31 19.49 11.05
N LEU A 422 1.76 20.44 10.30
CA LEU A 422 2.33 21.80 10.19
C LEU A 422 1.85 22.76 11.30
N LEU A 423 0.66 22.54 11.85
CA LEU A 423 0.05 23.40 12.88
C LEU A 423 0.50 23.03 14.31
N ASP A 424 0.80 21.75 14.57
CA ASP A 424 1.41 21.29 15.83
C ASP A 424 2.91 21.65 15.87
#